data_3e93808f8c100b7c58687e967c3aa0ec
#
_entry.id   3e93808f8c100b7c58687e967c3aa0ec
#
_cell.length_a   1.000
_cell.length_b   1.000
_cell.length_c   1.000
_cell.angle_alpha   90.00
_cell.angle_beta   90.00
_cell.angle_gamma   90.00
#
_symmetry.space_group_name_H-M   'P 1'
#
loop_
_entity.id
_entity.type
_entity.pdbx_description
1 polymer ?
#
loop_
_entity_poly.entity_id
_entity_poly.type
_entity_poly.pdbx_seq_one_letter_code
_entity_poly.pdbx_strand_id
1 'polypeptide(L)'
;MKHRALHPIAIVLLSISFAHAEDWPQWRGPSLNGVSTEKNLPVKWTTEENIAWKLSMPEWSGSTPIIWRDRIFLNVAEGNDLYLWCVDRTKATVLWKKLLGSGNVKMRKQNMSSPSPVTDGRNVYVMTGTGILKSFDFAGKELWTRDIQKDYGAFGLNWGYASSPLLFEESLYVQVLHGMKTDDPSYVMRIDKKTGKTIWKVERPTTAIRESPDSYTTPGLLRYGKTTEIVITGGDCVTGHDPATGKELWRANGLNPENNPSYRIVASPIIFNDIIYAPTRVRPLLALRAGGRGDISTSHLLWSTINGPDVPTPVTDGKYFYIVNDRGIMWCLDAKTGAEIYGQQRLKPGTYSASLVLADEKIYVTNEEGLTTVVRAGPKFEVLAENPLNDYCLSSPAISDGQIFIRTATNLYCIGKK
;
A
#
# COMPACT_ATOMS: atom_id res chain seq x y z
N MET A 1 49.40 -51.98 31.73
CA MET A 1 48.03 -51.48 31.56
C MET A 1 48.07 -50.18 30.80
N LYS A 2 47.67 -50.16 29.55
CA LYS A 2 47.71 -48.99 28.69
C LYS A 2 46.28 -48.36 28.65
N HIS A 3 46.11 -47.18 29.25
CA HIS A 3 44.86 -46.42 29.18
C HIS A 3 44.72 -45.76 27.78
N ARG A 4 43.70 -46.16 27.03
CA ARG A 4 43.28 -45.50 25.82
C ARG A 4 42.35 -44.33 26.22
N ALA A 5 42.78 -43.09 25.93
CA ALA A 5 41.95 -41.93 26.06
C ALA A 5 40.94 -41.89 24.87
N LEU A 6 39.66 -41.90 25.17
CA LEU A 6 38.57 -41.61 24.22
C LEU A 6 38.41 -40.11 24.09
N HIS A 7 38.65 -39.58 22.87
CA HIS A 7 38.36 -38.19 22.56
C HIS A 7 36.87 -38.06 22.18
N PRO A 8 36.11 -37.11 22.75
CA PRO A 8 34.74 -36.87 22.33
C PRO A 8 34.74 -36.15 20.99
N ILE A 9 34.04 -36.72 20.01
CA ILE A 9 33.74 -36.07 18.74
C ILE A 9 32.60 -35.08 19.00
N ALA A 10 32.89 -33.81 18.93
CA ALA A 10 31.87 -32.74 18.95
C ALA A 10 31.16 -32.69 17.59
N ILE A 11 29.92 -33.12 17.54
CA ILE A 11 29.07 -32.97 16.37
C ILE A 11 28.56 -31.51 16.36
N VAL A 12 29.09 -30.68 15.49
CA VAL A 12 28.56 -29.34 15.23
C VAL A 12 27.32 -29.48 14.34
N LEU A 13 26.16 -29.36 14.94
CA LEU A 13 24.90 -29.24 14.20
C LEU A 13 24.85 -27.84 13.57
N LEU A 14 25.15 -27.78 12.26
CA LEU A 14 24.86 -26.58 11.45
C LEU A 14 23.34 -26.47 11.32
N SER A 15 22.73 -25.55 12.05
CA SER A 15 21.35 -25.15 11.82
C SER A 15 21.29 -24.33 10.52
N ILE A 16 20.87 -24.96 9.42
CA ILE A 16 20.53 -24.28 8.18
C ILE A 16 19.23 -23.53 8.47
N SER A 17 19.31 -22.25 8.77
CA SER A 17 18.17 -21.35 8.77
C SER A 17 17.73 -21.17 7.31
N PHE A 18 16.67 -21.87 6.91
CA PHE A 18 15.98 -21.50 5.68
C PHE A 18 15.38 -20.11 5.89
N ALA A 19 15.92 -19.11 5.22
CA ALA A 19 15.26 -17.83 5.11
C ALA A 19 13.89 -18.10 4.47
N HIS A 20 12.81 -17.94 5.23
CA HIS A 20 11.47 -18.00 4.66
C HIS A 20 11.31 -16.80 3.73
N ALA A 21 10.85 -17.06 2.53
CA ALA A 21 10.43 -16.02 1.59
C ALA A 21 9.47 -15.04 2.28
N GLU A 22 9.69 -13.76 2.08
CA GLU A 22 8.81 -12.74 2.63
C GLU A 22 7.50 -12.74 1.84
N ASP A 23 6.36 -12.85 2.53
CA ASP A 23 5.05 -12.71 1.94
C ASP A 23 4.72 -11.21 1.74
N TRP A 24 3.82 -10.89 0.79
CA TRP A 24 3.29 -9.54 0.58
C TRP A 24 1.79 -9.51 0.88
N PRO A 25 1.37 -9.56 2.18
CA PRO A 25 0.03 -9.93 2.59
C PRO A 25 -1.03 -8.85 2.41
N GLN A 26 -0.63 -7.61 2.18
CA GLN A 26 -1.51 -6.47 1.99
C GLN A 26 -0.81 -5.34 1.24
N TRP A 27 -1.56 -4.33 0.82
CA TRP A 27 -1.01 -3.18 0.13
C TRP A 27 0.11 -2.53 0.97
N ARG A 28 1.24 -2.21 0.33
CA ARG A 28 2.50 -1.76 0.94
C ARG A 28 3.26 -2.84 1.72
N GLY A 29 2.91 -4.12 1.55
CA GLY A 29 3.69 -5.26 2.04
C GLY A 29 3.56 -5.54 3.54
N PRO A 30 4.45 -6.38 4.08
CA PRO A 30 4.36 -6.86 5.47
C PRO A 30 4.51 -5.76 6.50
N SER A 31 5.30 -4.73 6.20
CA SER A 31 5.54 -3.58 7.08
C SER A 31 4.62 -2.38 6.80
N LEU A 32 3.68 -2.48 5.85
CA LEU A 32 2.70 -1.45 5.48
C LEU A 32 3.32 -0.13 4.96
N ASN A 33 4.60 -0.10 4.67
CA ASN A 33 5.35 1.11 4.29
C ASN A 33 6.07 1.00 2.94
N GLY A 34 5.89 -0.12 2.22
CA GLY A 34 6.51 -0.36 0.91
C GLY A 34 7.97 -0.80 0.99
N VAL A 35 8.42 -1.27 2.15
CA VAL A 35 9.77 -1.79 2.36
C VAL A 35 9.74 -3.30 2.44
N SER A 36 10.67 -3.97 1.77
CA SER A 36 10.91 -5.41 1.86
C SER A 36 12.33 -5.69 2.36
N THR A 37 12.47 -6.78 3.11
CA THR A 37 13.76 -7.28 3.58
C THR A 37 14.45 -8.22 2.60
N GLU A 38 13.78 -8.57 1.51
CA GLU A 38 14.27 -9.44 0.44
C GLU A 38 15.57 -8.92 -0.17
N LYS A 39 16.42 -9.86 -0.60
CA LYS A 39 17.73 -9.59 -1.18
C LYS A 39 17.86 -10.22 -2.56
N ASN A 40 18.92 -9.84 -3.29
CA ASN A 40 19.23 -10.36 -4.63
C ASN A 40 18.11 -10.14 -5.65
N LEU A 41 17.39 -9.05 -5.51
CA LEU A 41 16.28 -8.69 -6.39
C LEU A 41 16.75 -8.28 -7.79
N PRO A 42 15.95 -8.55 -8.83
CA PRO A 42 16.24 -8.17 -10.20
C PRO A 42 16.50 -6.66 -10.33
N VAL A 43 17.54 -6.31 -11.10
CA VAL A 43 17.86 -4.93 -11.45
C VAL A 43 17.46 -4.64 -12.90
N LYS A 44 17.68 -5.61 -13.81
CA LYS A 44 17.41 -5.47 -15.24
C LYS A 44 16.45 -6.52 -15.72
N TRP A 45 15.47 -6.09 -16.51
CA TRP A 45 14.52 -6.94 -17.24
C TRP A 45 13.96 -6.18 -18.45
N THR A 46 13.36 -6.92 -19.35
CA THR A 46 12.57 -6.43 -20.49
C THR A 46 11.21 -7.14 -20.50
N THR A 47 10.48 -7.09 -21.59
CA THR A 47 9.26 -7.91 -21.76
C THR A 47 9.53 -9.40 -21.91
N GLU A 48 10.81 -9.80 -22.15
CA GLU A 48 11.24 -11.18 -22.42
C GLU A 48 12.35 -11.62 -21.45
N GLU A 49 13.33 -10.77 -21.16
CA GLU A 49 14.47 -11.11 -20.30
C GLU A 49 14.11 -10.97 -18.84
N ASN A 50 14.58 -11.92 -18.02
CA ASN A 50 14.32 -11.99 -16.57
C ASN A 50 12.83 -12.04 -16.20
N ILE A 51 11.99 -12.48 -17.11
CA ILE A 51 10.58 -12.78 -16.87
C ILE A 51 10.45 -14.26 -16.54
N ALA A 52 10.14 -14.59 -15.29
CA ALA A 52 9.85 -15.96 -14.89
C ALA A 52 8.57 -16.47 -15.56
N TRP A 53 7.55 -15.62 -15.61
CA TRP A 53 6.30 -15.84 -16.31
C TRP A 53 5.49 -14.54 -16.46
N LYS A 54 4.50 -14.58 -17.35
CA LYS A 54 3.44 -13.58 -17.51
C LYS A 54 2.08 -14.25 -17.59
N LEU A 55 1.07 -13.64 -16.97
CA LEU A 55 -0.33 -14.09 -16.99
C LEU A 55 -1.18 -12.96 -17.57
N SER A 56 -1.98 -13.28 -18.60
CA SER A 56 -2.87 -12.28 -19.20
C SER A 56 -3.94 -11.79 -18.24
N MET A 57 -4.12 -10.48 -18.21
CA MET A 57 -5.14 -9.78 -17.41
C MET A 57 -6.22 -9.21 -18.34
N PRO A 58 -7.50 -9.25 -17.94
CA PRO A 58 -8.58 -8.77 -18.80
C PRO A 58 -8.65 -7.25 -18.88
N GLU A 59 -8.15 -6.54 -17.83
CA GLU A 59 -8.30 -5.10 -17.71
C GLU A 59 -7.32 -4.51 -16.69
N TRP A 60 -6.98 -3.22 -16.85
CA TRP A 60 -6.15 -2.49 -15.89
C TRP A 60 -6.84 -2.31 -14.53
N SER A 61 -6.05 -2.15 -13.48
CA SER A 61 -6.51 -1.83 -12.14
C SER A 61 -5.35 -1.25 -11.31
N GLY A 62 -5.67 -0.43 -10.31
CA GLY A 62 -4.72 0.04 -9.31
C GLY A 62 -4.38 -1.01 -8.23
N SER A 63 -5.11 -2.14 -8.19
CA SER A 63 -4.89 -3.19 -7.19
C SER A 63 -3.51 -3.80 -7.28
N THR A 64 -2.75 -3.74 -6.19
CA THR A 64 -1.46 -4.42 -6.03
C THR A 64 -1.67 -5.92 -5.83
N PRO A 65 -0.86 -6.78 -6.45
CA PRO A 65 -0.86 -8.21 -6.18
C PRO A 65 -0.55 -8.51 -4.71
N ILE A 66 -1.36 -9.33 -4.05
CA ILE A 66 -1.15 -9.79 -2.68
C ILE A 66 -0.64 -11.21 -2.72
N ILE A 67 0.46 -11.48 -2.03
CA ILE A 67 1.19 -12.74 -2.13
C ILE A 67 1.28 -13.39 -0.76
N TRP A 68 0.90 -14.66 -0.71
CA TRP A 68 1.11 -15.50 0.45
C TRP A 68 1.58 -16.88 -0.01
N ARG A 69 2.84 -17.20 0.24
CA ARG A 69 3.51 -18.44 -0.20
C ARG A 69 3.32 -18.69 -1.71
N ASP A 70 2.57 -19.72 -2.07
CA ASP A 70 2.30 -20.16 -3.45
C ASP A 70 1.05 -19.54 -4.08
N ARG A 71 0.41 -18.57 -3.43
CA ARG A 71 -0.84 -17.91 -3.88
C ARG A 71 -0.64 -16.42 -4.12
N ILE A 72 -1.25 -15.95 -5.21
CA ILE A 72 -1.40 -14.52 -5.50
C ILE A 72 -2.89 -14.21 -5.57
N PHE A 73 -3.31 -13.16 -4.87
CA PHE A 73 -4.69 -12.68 -4.88
C PHE A 73 -4.77 -11.33 -5.56
N LEU A 74 -5.77 -11.16 -6.44
CA LEU A 74 -5.98 -9.97 -7.25
C LEU A 74 -7.45 -9.58 -7.25
N ASN A 75 -7.74 -8.30 -7.04
CA ASN A 75 -9.04 -7.72 -7.35
C ASN A 75 -9.06 -7.36 -8.83
N VAL A 76 -9.94 -7.94 -9.60
CA VAL A 76 -9.95 -7.90 -11.07
C VAL A 76 -11.31 -7.47 -11.59
N ALA A 77 -11.33 -6.53 -12.53
CA ALA A 77 -12.50 -6.20 -13.32
C ALA A 77 -12.50 -7.01 -14.64
N GLU A 78 -13.65 -7.57 -15.01
CA GLU A 78 -13.92 -8.19 -16.30
C GLU A 78 -15.21 -7.55 -16.87
N GLY A 79 -15.04 -6.51 -17.68
CA GLY A 79 -16.20 -5.73 -18.16
C GLY A 79 -16.94 -5.05 -17.00
N ASN A 80 -18.23 -5.41 -16.80
CA ASN A 80 -19.05 -4.87 -15.71
C ASN A 80 -18.86 -5.59 -14.37
N ASP A 81 -18.24 -6.78 -14.37
CA ASP A 81 -18.16 -7.64 -13.21
C ASP A 81 -16.80 -7.49 -12.49
N LEU A 82 -16.83 -7.70 -11.18
CA LEU A 82 -15.66 -7.62 -10.31
C LEU A 82 -15.43 -9.00 -9.70
N TYR A 83 -14.17 -9.44 -9.74
CA TYR A 83 -13.75 -10.77 -9.28
C TYR A 83 -12.58 -10.70 -8.33
N LEU A 84 -12.51 -11.63 -7.39
CA LEU A 84 -11.27 -12.02 -6.74
C LEU A 84 -10.68 -13.20 -7.52
N TRP A 85 -9.46 -13.03 -8.01
CA TRP A 85 -8.68 -14.11 -8.59
C TRP A 85 -7.69 -14.66 -7.58
N CYS A 86 -7.53 -15.98 -7.55
CA CYS A 86 -6.41 -16.65 -6.92
C CYS A 86 -5.56 -17.32 -8.01
N VAL A 87 -4.27 -16.99 -8.03
CA VAL A 87 -3.32 -17.46 -9.01
C VAL A 87 -2.26 -18.31 -8.32
N ASP A 88 -1.87 -19.42 -8.93
CA ASP A 88 -0.70 -20.20 -8.55
C ASP A 88 0.55 -19.41 -8.92
N ARG A 89 1.33 -19.04 -7.91
CA ARG A 89 2.51 -18.19 -8.06
C ARG A 89 3.60 -18.82 -8.94
N THR A 90 3.74 -20.14 -8.89
CA THR A 90 4.81 -20.85 -9.60
C THR A 90 4.42 -21.23 -11.03
N LYS A 91 3.14 -21.53 -11.25
CA LYS A 91 2.62 -22.03 -12.54
C LYS A 91 2.00 -20.93 -13.39
N ALA A 92 1.78 -19.73 -12.85
CA ALA A 92 1.06 -18.64 -13.52
C ALA A 92 -0.34 -19.07 -14.01
N THR A 93 -1.04 -19.91 -13.26
CA THR A 93 -2.38 -20.39 -13.60
C THR A 93 -3.40 -19.88 -12.63
N VAL A 94 -4.56 -19.46 -13.13
CA VAL A 94 -5.69 -19.07 -12.30
C VAL A 94 -6.29 -20.33 -11.69
N LEU A 95 -6.22 -20.44 -10.36
CA LEU A 95 -6.77 -21.56 -9.60
C LEU A 95 -8.28 -21.45 -9.45
N TRP A 96 -8.75 -20.23 -9.19
CA TRP A 96 -10.17 -19.93 -9.12
C TRP A 96 -10.43 -18.43 -9.30
N LYS A 97 -11.66 -18.12 -9.71
CA LYS A 97 -12.22 -16.77 -9.78
C LYS A 97 -13.52 -16.75 -8.97
N LYS A 98 -13.73 -15.73 -8.15
CA LYS A 98 -14.96 -15.57 -7.34
C LYS A 98 -15.57 -14.22 -7.62
N LEU A 99 -16.84 -14.23 -8.02
CA LEU A 99 -17.60 -13.02 -8.27
C LEU A 99 -17.77 -12.23 -6.98
N LEU A 100 -17.36 -10.97 -7.00
CA LEU A 100 -17.55 -10.03 -5.89
C LEU A 100 -18.86 -9.26 -6.05
N GLY A 101 -19.19 -8.89 -7.27
CA GLY A 101 -20.38 -8.14 -7.65
C GLY A 101 -20.22 -7.55 -9.04
N SER A 102 -21.17 -6.73 -9.45
CA SER A 102 -21.17 -6.00 -10.72
C SER A 102 -21.21 -4.49 -10.46
N GLY A 103 -21.09 -3.69 -11.52
CA GLY A 103 -21.10 -2.23 -11.44
C GLY A 103 -19.70 -1.61 -11.53
N ASN A 104 -18.82 -2.22 -12.33
CA ASN A 104 -17.51 -1.64 -12.61
C ASN A 104 -17.67 -0.34 -13.40
N VAL A 105 -17.19 0.75 -12.83
CA VAL A 105 -17.10 2.07 -13.48
C VAL A 105 -15.65 2.42 -13.67
N LYS A 106 -15.27 2.69 -14.92
CA LYS A 106 -13.93 3.15 -15.27
C LYS A 106 -13.84 4.66 -15.07
N MET A 107 -12.95 5.09 -14.23
CA MET A 107 -12.55 6.47 -14.05
C MET A 107 -11.24 6.74 -14.81
N ARG A 108 -10.72 7.96 -14.76
CA ARG A 108 -9.49 8.29 -15.49
C ARG A 108 -8.29 7.41 -15.10
N LYS A 109 -8.13 7.12 -13.80
CA LYS A 109 -6.97 6.41 -13.24
C LYS A 109 -7.35 5.31 -12.25
N GLN A 110 -8.60 4.93 -12.20
CA GLN A 110 -9.06 3.82 -11.38
C GLN A 110 -10.37 3.23 -11.90
N ASN A 111 -10.65 2.02 -11.45
CA ASN A 111 -11.93 1.35 -11.62
C ASN A 111 -12.36 0.71 -10.29
N MET A 112 -13.49 0.06 -10.27
CA MET A 112 -14.05 -0.50 -9.02
C MET A 112 -13.27 -1.71 -8.48
N SER A 113 -12.24 -2.20 -9.19
CA SER A 113 -11.31 -3.22 -8.70
C SER A 113 -10.01 -2.64 -8.12
N SER A 114 -9.91 -1.33 -7.95
CA SER A 114 -8.67 -0.66 -7.48
C SER A 114 -8.24 -0.99 -6.05
N PRO A 115 -9.14 -1.22 -5.06
CA PRO A 115 -8.71 -1.64 -3.73
C PRO A 115 -7.96 -2.98 -3.78
N SER A 116 -6.80 -3.06 -3.11
CA SER A 116 -6.02 -4.30 -3.01
C SER A 116 -6.62 -5.23 -1.97
N PRO A 117 -6.64 -6.56 -2.21
CA PRO A 117 -7.00 -7.53 -1.17
C PRO A 117 -6.01 -7.49 0.01
N VAL A 118 -6.38 -8.16 1.10
CA VAL A 118 -5.47 -8.45 2.22
C VAL A 118 -5.66 -9.89 2.69
N THR A 119 -4.62 -10.49 3.28
CA THR A 119 -4.68 -11.88 3.77
C THR A 119 -3.97 -12.05 5.11
N ASP A 120 -4.49 -12.96 5.94
CA ASP A 120 -3.85 -13.43 7.18
C ASP A 120 -3.16 -14.80 7.02
N GLY A 121 -3.04 -15.29 5.79
CA GLY A 121 -2.46 -16.59 5.48
C GLY A 121 -3.42 -17.77 5.60
N ARG A 122 -4.67 -17.52 5.96
CA ARG A 122 -5.77 -18.50 5.99
C ARG A 122 -6.94 -18.05 5.16
N ASN A 123 -7.30 -16.78 5.29
CA ASN A 123 -8.40 -16.15 4.59
C ASN A 123 -7.89 -14.95 3.80
N VAL A 124 -8.61 -14.61 2.74
CA VAL A 124 -8.40 -13.39 1.97
C VAL A 124 -9.65 -12.52 2.08
N TYR A 125 -9.42 -11.22 2.24
CA TYR A 125 -10.44 -10.19 2.39
C TYR A 125 -10.29 -9.20 1.26
N VAL A 126 -11.38 -8.84 0.61
CA VAL A 126 -11.37 -7.94 -0.55
C VAL A 126 -12.51 -6.94 -0.49
N MET A 127 -12.18 -5.67 -0.67
CA MET A 127 -13.11 -4.56 -0.83
C MET A 127 -13.17 -4.16 -2.30
N THR A 128 -14.34 -3.83 -2.81
CA THR A 128 -14.50 -3.25 -4.15
C THR A 128 -14.83 -1.76 -4.07
N GLY A 129 -14.61 -1.04 -5.15
CA GLY A 129 -15.05 0.35 -5.27
C GLY A 129 -16.56 0.53 -5.21
N THR A 130 -17.35 -0.54 -5.44
CA THR A 130 -18.81 -0.58 -5.30
C THR A 130 -19.27 -0.80 -3.86
N GLY A 131 -18.33 -0.90 -2.89
CA GLY A 131 -18.67 -1.06 -1.47
C GLY A 131 -18.87 -2.51 -1.01
N ILE A 132 -18.69 -3.49 -1.88
CA ILE A 132 -18.76 -4.90 -1.50
C ILE A 132 -17.48 -5.32 -0.80
N LEU A 133 -17.59 -5.83 0.42
CA LEU A 133 -16.51 -6.39 1.20
C LEU A 133 -16.79 -7.88 1.46
N LYS A 134 -15.88 -8.75 1.04
CA LYS A 134 -16.04 -10.20 1.16
C LYS A 134 -14.80 -10.85 1.78
N SER A 135 -15.05 -12.02 2.39
CA SER A 135 -14.00 -12.92 2.86
C SER A 135 -14.14 -14.29 2.22
N PHE A 136 -12.99 -14.86 1.85
CA PHE A 136 -12.89 -16.22 1.32
C PHE A 136 -11.79 -16.99 2.02
N ASP A 137 -11.93 -18.31 2.13
CA ASP A 137 -10.78 -19.16 2.43
C ASP A 137 -9.87 -19.33 1.20
N PHE A 138 -8.72 -19.95 1.35
CA PHE A 138 -7.77 -20.15 0.23
C PHE A 138 -8.26 -21.14 -0.83
N ALA A 139 -9.29 -21.96 -0.52
CA ALA A 139 -9.98 -22.80 -1.50
C ALA A 139 -11.04 -22.02 -2.31
N GLY A 140 -11.29 -20.76 -1.96
CA GLY A 140 -12.26 -19.91 -2.62
C GLY A 140 -13.69 -20.08 -2.13
N LYS A 141 -13.92 -20.68 -0.95
CA LYS A 141 -15.22 -20.71 -0.29
C LYS A 141 -15.48 -19.35 0.34
N GLU A 142 -16.61 -18.72 -0.03
CA GLU A 142 -17.05 -17.48 0.62
C GLU A 142 -17.42 -17.77 2.07
N LEU A 143 -16.88 -16.97 2.98
CA LEU A 143 -17.12 -17.06 4.42
C LEU A 143 -18.18 -16.06 4.86
N TRP A 144 -18.12 -14.84 4.37
CA TRP A 144 -19.10 -13.80 4.59
C TRP A 144 -19.02 -12.70 3.52
N THR A 145 -20.11 -11.94 3.39
CA THR A 145 -20.22 -10.78 2.50
C THR A 145 -20.91 -9.61 3.20
N ARG A 146 -20.50 -8.39 2.86
CA ARG A 146 -21.10 -7.13 3.30
C ARG A 146 -21.25 -6.20 2.10
N ASP A 147 -22.27 -5.39 2.14
CA ASP A 147 -22.45 -4.23 1.27
C ASP A 147 -22.41 -2.98 2.14
N ILE A 148 -21.26 -2.32 2.14
CA ILE A 148 -20.99 -1.18 3.02
C ILE A 148 -21.84 0.03 2.64
N GLN A 149 -22.11 0.22 1.35
CA GLN A 149 -23.00 1.29 0.90
C GLN A 149 -24.46 1.08 1.32
N LYS A 150 -24.92 -0.16 1.27
CA LYS A 150 -26.26 -0.50 1.78
C LYS A 150 -26.36 -0.31 3.30
N ASP A 151 -25.29 -0.61 4.01
CA ASP A 151 -25.28 -0.53 5.47
C ASP A 151 -25.15 0.92 6.00
N TYR A 152 -24.41 1.79 5.27
CA TYR A 152 -23.96 3.08 5.81
C TYR A 152 -24.08 4.27 4.85
N GLY A 153 -24.74 4.13 3.72
CA GLY A 153 -24.91 5.18 2.74
C GLY A 153 -23.94 5.12 1.57
N ALA A 154 -24.30 5.80 0.50
CA ALA A 154 -23.54 5.82 -0.75
C ALA A 154 -22.17 6.48 -0.59
N PHE A 155 -21.17 5.96 -1.31
CA PHE A 155 -19.85 6.58 -1.35
C PHE A 155 -19.87 7.84 -2.22
N GLY A 156 -19.62 8.98 -1.61
CA GLY A 156 -19.66 10.29 -2.25
C GLY A 156 -18.32 10.81 -2.76
N LEU A 157 -17.35 9.95 -3.08
CA LEU A 157 -16.06 10.35 -3.65
C LEU A 157 -16.20 10.72 -5.13
N ASN A 158 -15.45 11.74 -5.56
CA ASN A 158 -15.48 12.22 -6.94
C ASN A 158 -15.00 11.17 -7.95
N TRP A 159 -13.91 10.45 -7.61
CA TRP A 159 -13.26 9.48 -8.51
C TRP A 159 -13.56 8.01 -8.15
N GLY A 160 -14.60 7.75 -7.33
CA GLY A 160 -14.94 6.42 -6.85
C GLY A 160 -14.06 5.98 -5.68
N TYR A 161 -14.41 4.87 -5.05
CA TYR A 161 -13.70 4.37 -3.87
C TYR A 161 -12.51 3.49 -4.27
N ALA A 162 -11.32 3.73 -3.68
CA ALA A 162 -10.09 3.00 -4.00
C ALA A 162 -9.26 2.59 -2.76
N SER A 163 -9.68 2.97 -1.56
CA SER A 163 -8.95 2.62 -0.33
C SER A 163 -8.95 1.12 -0.08
N SER A 164 -7.78 0.56 0.20
CA SER A 164 -7.67 -0.85 0.59
C SER A 164 -8.00 -1.01 2.07
N PRO A 165 -8.55 -2.15 2.51
CA PRO A 165 -8.68 -2.42 3.94
C PRO A 165 -7.29 -2.62 4.57
N LEU A 166 -7.15 -2.24 5.84
CA LEU A 166 -6.00 -2.59 6.68
C LEU A 166 -6.37 -3.81 7.50
N LEU A 167 -5.57 -4.85 7.43
CA LEU A 167 -5.70 -6.03 8.29
C LEU A 167 -4.72 -5.92 9.46
N PHE A 168 -5.26 -5.93 10.68
CA PHE A 168 -4.47 -5.96 11.89
C PHE A 168 -5.13 -6.86 12.93
N GLU A 169 -4.39 -7.86 13.41
CA GLU A 169 -4.87 -8.89 14.36
C GLU A 169 -6.17 -9.57 13.89
N GLU A 170 -7.23 -9.50 14.67
CA GLU A 170 -8.52 -10.13 14.37
C GLU A 170 -9.50 -9.18 13.66
N SER A 171 -9.01 -8.11 13.02
CA SER A 171 -9.86 -7.06 12.50
C SER A 171 -9.41 -6.48 11.17
N LEU A 172 -10.38 -6.03 10.41
CA LEU A 172 -10.21 -5.16 9.26
C LEU A 172 -10.57 -3.73 9.67
N TYR A 173 -9.74 -2.77 9.26
CA TYR A 173 -10.03 -1.34 9.39
C TYR A 173 -10.29 -0.77 8.01
N VAL A 174 -11.42 -0.10 7.87
CA VAL A 174 -11.88 0.49 6.62
C VAL A 174 -12.21 1.95 6.88
N GLN A 175 -11.79 2.82 5.98
CA GLN A 175 -12.16 4.24 5.99
C GLN A 175 -13.01 4.58 4.77
N VAL A 176 -13.98 5.46 4.94
CA VAL A 176 -14.73 6.08 3.86
C VAL A 176 -14.67 7.58 4.11
N LEU A 177 -13.79 8.25 3.37
CA LEU A 177 -13.57 9.69 3.47
C LEU A 177 -14.05 10.32 2.17
N HIS A 178 -15.13 11.06 2.25
CA HIS A 178 -15.87 11.56 1.13
C HIS A 178 -16.54 12.91 1.44
N GLY A 179 -17.01 13.62 0.43
CA GLY A 179 -17.68 14.90 0.59
C GLY A 179 -18.01 15.59 -0.73
N MET A 180 -17.35 15.19 -1.85
CA MET A 180 -17.62 15.85 -3.12
C MET A 180 -19.06 15.62 -3.65
N LYS A 181 -19.61 14.43 -3.42
CA LYS A 181 -20.92 14.01 -3.95
C LYS A 181 -21.93 13.63 -2.86
N THR A 182 -21.64 13.92 -1.61
CA THR A 182 -22.53 13.63 -0.47
C THR A 182 -22.23 14.57 0.68
N ASP A 183 -23.27 14.86 1.47
CA ASP A 183 -23.16 15.56 2.76
C ASP A 183 -23.09 14.56 3.93
N ASP A 184 -23.15 13.25 3.67
CA ASP A 184 -22.97 12.22 4.69
C ASP A 184 -21.60 12.32 5.32
N PRO A 185 -21.47 12.09 6.64
CA PRO A 185 -20.18 12.22 7.32
C PRO A 185 -19.19 11.14 6.89
N SER A 186 -17.93 11.54 6.69
CA SER A 186 -16.81 10.62 6.58
C SER A 186 -16.67 9.78 7.85
N TYR A 187 -16.24 8.53 7.72
CA TYR A 187 -16.13 7.60 8.85
C TYR A 187 -14.98 6.61 8.73
N VAL A 188 -14.63 6.05 9.87
CA VAL A 188 -13.71 4.91 10.01
C VAL A 188 -14.43 3.80 10.75
N MET A 189 -14.18 2.55 10.37
CA MET A 189 -14.79 1.39 11.02
C MET A 189 -13.82 0.27 11.27
N ARG A 190 -14.10 -0.51 12.31
CA ARG A 190 -13.46 -1.78 12.62
C ARG A 190 -14.46 -2.92 12.39
N ILE A 191 -14.02 -3.93 11.67
CA ILE A 191 -14.84 -5.08 11.28
C ILE A 191 -14.15 -6.34 11.83
N ASP A 192 -14.90 -7.22 12.47
CA ASP A 192 -14.43 -8.54 12.86
C ASP A 192 -14.13 -9.38 11.62
N LYS A 193 -12.89 -9.83 11.46
CA LYS A 193 -12.45 -10.51 10.24
C LYS A 193 -13.09 -11.89 10.05
N LYS A 194 -13.58 -12.54 11.13
CA LYS A 194 -14.18 -13.87 11.08
C LYS A 194 -15.64 -13.83 10.64
N THR A 195 -16.36 -12.77 11.06
CA THR A 195 -17.82 -12.70 10.90
C THR A 195 -18.28 -11.60 9.93
N GLY A 196 -17.39 -10.66 9.58
CA GLY A 196 -17.74 -9.46 8.82
C GLY A 196 -18.57 -8.43 9.59
N LYS A 197 -18.87 -8.67 10.88
CA LYS A 197 -19.67 -7.75 11.70
C LYS A 197 -18.88 -6.51 12.09
N THR A 198 -19.53 -5.35 12.05
CA THR A 198 -18.95 -4.10 12.53
C THR A 198 -18.80 -4.15 14.05
N ILE A 199 -17.58 -3.94 14.54
CA ILE A 199 -17.28 -3.85 15.99
C ILE A 199 -17.57 -2.42 16.44
N TRP A 200 -17.06 -1.43 15.67
CA TRP A 200 -17.36 -0.01 15.86
C TRP A 200 -17.29 0.72 14.52
N LYS A 201 -18.02 1.83 14.42
CA LYS A 201 -17.97 2.83 13.36
C LYS A 201 -17.98 4.19 14.03
N VAL A 202 -17.04 5.05 13.69
CA VAL A 202 -16.95 6.42 14.22
C VAL A 202 -16.91 7.41 13.07
N GLU A 203 -17.58 8.52 13.23
CA GLU A 203 -17.49 9.63 12.30
C GLU A 203 -16.11 10.31 12.43
N ARG A 204 -15.63 10.82 11.31
CA ARG A 204 -14.38 11.56 11.24
C ARG A 204 -14.63 12.95 10.63
N PRO A 205 -15.07 13.90 11.45
CA PRO A 205 -15.39 15.24 10.99
C PRO A 205 -14.17 15.98 10.47
N THR A 206 -14.38 16.84 9.49
CA THR A 206 -13.37 17.70 8.87
C THR A 206 -13.98 19.05 8.53
N THR A 207 -13.13 20.08 8.40
CA THR A 207 -13.51 21.40 7.87
C THR A 207 -13.22 21.53 6.38
N ALA A 208 -12.68 20.49 5.76
CA ALA A 208 -12.41 20.43 4.32
C ALA A 208 -13.70 20.63 3.49
N ILE A 209 -13.56 21.22 2.31
CA ILE A 209 -14.70 21.59 1.47
C ILE A 209 -14.58 20.99 0.07
N ARG A 210 -15.72 20.76 -0.59
CA ARG A 210 -15.84 20.22 -1.95
C ARG A 210 -15.10 18.89 -2.14
N GLU A 211 -14.05 18.82 -2.99
CA GLU A 211 -13.27 17.58 -3.20
C GLU A 211 -12.23 17.32 -2.10
N SER A 212 -11.88 18.32 -1.29
CA SER A 212 -10.85 18.18 -0.27
C SER A 212 -11.18 17.15 0.85
N PRO A 213 -12.45 16.87 1.21
CA PRO A 213 -12.78 15.76 2.10
C PRO A 213 -12.45 14.39 1.52
N ASP A 214 -12.49 14.23 0.18
CA ASP A 214 -12.26 12.95 -0.48
C ASP A 214 -10.85 12.43 -0.23
N SER A 215 -10.74 11.17 0.15
CA SER A 215 -9.43 10.53 0.30
C SER A 215 -9.45 9.10 -0.20
N TYR A 216 -8.38 8.74 -0.90
CA TYR A 216 -8.17 7.44 -1.53
C TYR A 216 -7.07 6.65 -0.84
N THR A 217 -6.62 7.15 0.32
CA THR A 217 -5.54 6.56 1.13
C THR A 217 -5.99 5.26 1.79
N THR A 218 -5.03 4.41 2.12
CA THR A 218 -5.24 3.24 2.98
C THR A 218 -4.87 3.60 4.42
N PRO A 219 -5.61 3.12 5.43
CA PRO A 219 -5.24 3.32 6.84
C PRO A 219 -3.83 2.84 7.15
N GLY A 220 -3.09 3.58 7.96
CA GLY A 220 -1.78 3.19 8.46
C GLY A 220 -1.85 2.59 9.86
N LEU A 221 -0.83 1.80 10.22
CA LEU A 221 -0.68 1.21 11.57
C LEU A 221 0.56 1.79 12.25
N LEU A 222 0.33 2.61 13.27
CA LEU A 222 1.40 3.17 14.10
C LEU A 222 1.62 2.30 15.33
N ARG A 223 2.87 1.91 15.55
CA ARG A 223 3.31 1.20 16.77
C ARG A 223 4.47 1.95 17.40
N TYR A 224 4.34 2.32 18.66
CA TYR A 224 5.41 2.94 19.44
C TYR A 224 5.30 2.54 20.91
N GLY A 225 6.41 2.12 21.50
CA GLY A 225 6.41 1.53 22.82
C GLY A 225 5.44 0.34 22.91
N LYS A 226 4.43 0.44 23.79
CA LYS A 226 3.35 -0.57 23.93
C LYS A 226 2.04 -0.12 23.26
N THR A 227 2.04 1.01 22.57
CA THR A 227 0.85 1.61 21.99
C THR A 227 0.73 1.24 20.52
N THR A 228 -0.51 0.96 20.10
CA THR A 228 -0.88 0.80 18.69
C THR A 228 -2.03 1.76 18.38
N GLU A 229 -1.95 2.44 17.23
CA GLU A 229 -2.96 3.39 16.77
C GLU A 229 -3.22 3.20 15.27
N ILE A 230 -4.45 3.43 14.83
CA ILE A 230 -4.82 3.47 13.42
C ILE A 230 -4.67 4.91 12.93
N VAL A 231 -3.85 5.13 11.92
CA VAL A 231 -3.60 6.46 11.34
C VAL A 231 -4.43 6.64 10.08
N ILE A 232 -5.18 7.72 10.03
CA ILE A 232 -6.08 8.08 8.93
C ILE A 232 -5.64 9.43 8.35
N THR A 233 -5.43 9.49 7.04
CA THR A 233 -5.05 10.73 6.35
C THR A 233 -6.08 11.09 5.29
N GLY A 234 -6.61 12.31 5.36
CA GLY A 234 -7.62 12.81 4.42
C GLY A 234 -8.40 13.96 5.04
N GLY A 235 -9.17 14.68 4.25
CA GLY A 235 -9.96 15.81 4.75
C GLY A 235 -9.10 16.86 5.44
N ASP A 236 -7.96 17.21 4.83
CA ASP A 236 -7.01 18.24 5.26
C ASP A 236 -6.26 17.97 6.57
N CYS A 237 -6.40 16.76 7.15
CA CYS A 237 -5.75 16.42 8.41
C CYS A 237 -5.32 14.95 8.50
N VAL A 238 -4.47 14.68 9.47
CA VAL A 238 -4.07 13.33 9.91
C VAL A 238 -4.67 13.08 11.28
N THR A 239 -5.23 11.91 11.51
CA THR A 239 -5.80 11.52 12.81
C THR A 239 -5.29 10.17 13.26
N GLY A 240 -5.08 10.01 14.56
CA GLY A 240 -4.78 8.73 15.20
C GLY A 240 -5.95 8.25 16.01
N HIS A 241 -6.30 6.98 15.86
CA HIS A 241 -7.46 6.38 16.50
C HIS A 241 -7.07 5.17 17.35
N ASP A 242 -7.74 5.01 18.48
CA ASP A 242 -7.66 3.81 19.31
C ASP A 242 -8.23 2.60 18.56
N PRO A 243 -7.46 1.55 18.33
CA PRO A 243 -7.93 0.38 17.59
C PRO A 243 -9.11 -0.34 18.25
N ALA A 244 -9.21 -0.30 19.59
CA ALA A 244 -10.25 -0.99 20.32
C ALA A 244 -11.60 -0.30 20.25
N THR A 245 -11.62 1.04 20.30
CA THR A 245 -12.84 1.84 20.47
C THR A 245 -13.18 2.74 19.27
N GLY A 246 -12.19 3.00 18.39
CA GLY A 246 -12.32 3.97 17.30
C GLY A 246 -12.16 5.43 17.73
N LYS A 247 -12.03 5.70 19.05
CA LYS A 247 -11.88 7.06 19.56
C LYS A 247 -10.69 7.76 18.92
N GLU A 248 -10.91 8.96 18.38
CA GLU A 248 -9.82 9.83 17.94
C GLU A 248 -8.98 10.24 19.15
N LEU A 249 -7.69 9.92 19.11
CA LEU A 249 -6.74 10.19 20.19
C LEU A 249 -6.03 11.52 19.97
N TRP A 250 -5.72 11.83 18.72
CA TRP A 250 -5.05 13.04 18.31
C TRP A 250 -5.39 13.43 16.88
N ARG A 251 -5.16 14.66 16.54
CA ARG A 251 -5.33 15.26 15.23
C ARG A 251 -4.17 16.19 14.91
N ALA A 252 -3.65 16.12 13.68
CA ALA A 252 -2.75 17.11 13.12
C ALA A 252 -3.41 17.72 11.87
N ASN A 253 -3.61 19.02 11.90
CA ASN A 253 -4.09 19.83 10.78
C ASN A 253 -2.91 20.33 9.94
N GLY A 254 -3.21 21.04 8.84
CA GLY A 254 -2.19 21.71 8.02
C GLY A 254 -1.80 21.01 6.75
N LEU A 255 -2.53 19.96 6.33
CA LEU A 255 -2.32 19.33 5.01
C LEU A 255 -2.85 20.19 3.85
N ASN A 256 -3.68 21.19 4.13
CA ASN A 256 -4.25 22.12 3.15
C ASN A 256 -4.33 23.54 3.73
N PRO A 257 -3.19 24.21 3.96
CA PRO A 257 -3.16 25.50 4.64
C PRO A 257 -3.85 26.62 3.84
N GLU A 258 -4.03 26.45 2.54
CA GLU A 258 -4.66 27.44 1.65
C GLU A 258 -6.19 27.20 1.51
N ASN A 259 -6.76 26.20 2.20
CA ASN A 259 -8.17 25.80 2.02
C ASN A 259 -8.56 25.54 0.57
N ASN A 260 -7.67 24.94 -0.21
CA ASN A 260 -7.92 24.65 -1.61
C ASN A 260 -9.01 23.58 -1.74
N PRO A 261 -10.13 23.87 -2.42
CA PRO A 261 -11.28 22.94 -2.49
C PRO A 261 -11.03 21.68 -3.33
N SER A 262 -9.87 21.56 -3.97
CA SER A 262 -9.49 20.43 -4.83
C SER A 262 -8.38 19.57 -4.23
N TYR A 263 -8.02 19.73 -2.96
CA TYR A 263 -6.90 19.02 -2.31
C TYR A 263 -7.30 17.66 -1.74
N ARG A 264 -7.99 16.83 -2.55
CA ARG A 264 -8.16 15.41 -2.20
C ARG A 264 -6.81 14.73 -1.96
N ILE A 265 -6.77 13.72 -1.10
CA ILE A 265 -5.54 13.02 -0.75
C ILE A 265 -5.56 11.61 -1.33
N VAL A 266 -4.47 11.23 -2.06
CA VAL A 266 -4.31 9.93 -2.69
C VAL A 266 -3.16 9.15 -2.08
N ALA A 267 -1.99 9.77 -1.94
CA ALA A 267 -0.82 9.17 -1.31
C ALA A 267 -1.10 8.85 0.17
N SER A 268 -0.87 7.61 0.58
CA SER A 268 -1.16 7.14 1.93
C SER A 268 -0.09 7.56 2.95
N PRO A 269 -0.41 7.57 4.25
CA PRO A 269 0.59 7.82 5.28
C PRO A 269 1.64 6.71 5.28
N ILE A 270 2.90 7.11 5.49
CA ILE A 270 4.02 6.20 5.71
C ILE A 270 4.38 6.27 7.18
N ILE A 271 4.51 5.10 7.80
CA ILE A 271 4.89 5.00 9.20
C ILE A 271 6.18 4.22 9.29
N PHE A 272 7.16 4.83 9.95
CA PHE A 272 8.44 4.19 10.21
C PHE A 272 8.87 4.51 11.65
N ASN A 273 8.98 3.48 12.47
CA ASN A 273 9.20 3.61 13.91
C ASN A 273 8.12 4.52 14.55
N ASP A 274 8.53 5.63 15.15
CA ASP A 274 7.69 6.62 15.82
C ASP A 274 7.42 7.88 14.99
N ILE A 275 7.67 7.83 13.67
CA ILE A 275 7.42 8.96 12.76
C ILE A 275 6.32 8.60 11.76
N ILE A 276 5.38 9.52 11.60
CA ILE A 276 4.30 9.47 10.62
C ILE A 276 4.58 10.51 9.55
N TYR A 277 4.77 10.07 8.31
CA TYR A 277 4.91 10.97 7.16
C TYR A 277 3.57 11.01 6.43
N ALA A 278 2.97 12.18 6.39
CA ALA A 278 1.64 12.40 5.84
C ALA A 278 1.72 13.28 4.58
N PRO A 279 1.65 12.71 3.39
CA PRO A 279 1.52 13.47 2.16
C PRO A 279 0.11 14.03 2.00
N THR A 280 -0.01 15.11 1.23
CA THR A 280 -1.26 15.63 0.71
C THR A 280 -1.21 15.62 -0.81
N ARG A 281 -2.12 16.32 -1.49
CA ARG A 281 -2.17 16.33 -2.95
C ARG A 281 -0.85 16.79 -3.60
N VAL A 282 -0.21 17.80 -3.07
CA VAL A 282 1.06 18.31 -3.57
C VAL A 282 1.94 18.75 -2.42
N ARG A 283 1.38 19.61 -1.52
CA ARG A 283 2.08 20.28 -0.42
C ARG A 283 1.11 20.75 0.67
N PRO A 284 1.55 20.79 1.94
CA PRO A 284 2.84 20.27 2.40
C PRO A 284 2.78 18.75 2.61
N LEU A 285 3.93 18.10 2.66
CA LEU A 285 4.10 16.80 3.32
C LEU A 285 4.54 17.09 4.75
N LEU A 286 3.89 16.47 5.73
CA LEU A 286 4.20 16.64 7.15
C LEU A 286 4.88 15.40 7.71
N ALA A 287 5.91 15.57 8.53
CA ALA A 287 6.46 14.51 9.38
C ALA A 287 6.09 14.79 10.83
N LEU A 288 5.39 13.86 11.45
CA LEU A 288 4.84 13.98 12.79
C LEU A 288 5.46 12.93 13.71
N ARG A 289 5.81 13.31 14.95
CA ARG A 289 6.25 12.37 15.98
C ARG A 289 5.04 11.72 16.66
N ALA A 290 5.12 10.42 16.90
CA ALA A 290 4.14 9.67 17.68
C ALA A 290 4.03 10.13 19.13
N GLY A 291 2.96 9.75 19.83
CA GLY A 291 2.79 9.92 21.26
C GLY A 291 1.94 11.13 21.69
N GLY A 292 1.44 11.90 20.72
CA GLY A 292 0.59 13.06 20.99
C GLY A 292 -0.83 12.72 21.42
N ARG A 293 -1.54 13.70 21.98
CA ARG A 293 -2.97 13.65 22.31
C ARG A 293 -3.62 14.99 22.02
N GLY A 294 -4.89 14.97 21.58
CA GLY A 294 -5.61 16.19 21.17
C GLY A 294 -5.04 16.80 19.89
N ASP A 295 -5.01 18.11 19.77
CA ASP A 295 -4.40 18.81 18.64
C ASP A 295 -2.87 18.78 18.76
N ILE A 296 -2.21 18.11 17.82
CA ILE A 296 -0.76 17.96 17.77
C ILE A 296 -0.11 18.69 16.60
N SER A 297 -0.85 19.54 15.91
CA SER A 297 -0.43 20.20 14.67
C SER A 297 0.92 20.92 14.77
N THR A 298 1.22 21.51 15.93
CA THR A 298 2.49 22.20 16.19
C THR A 298 3.42 21.45 17.13
N SER A 299 2.88 20.83 18.20
CA SER A 299 3.68 20.20 19.25
C SER A 299 4.43 18.94 18.81
N HIS A 300 3.94 18.24 17.79
CA HIS A 300 4.54 17.01 17.28
C HIS A 300 5.03 17.11 15.83
N LEU A 301 4.92 18.27 15.21
CA LEU A 301 5.53 18.50 13.89
C LEU A 301 7.05 18.49 14.02
N LEU A 302 7.69 17.53 13.35
CA LEU A 302 9.15 17.46 13.28
C LEU A 302 9.68 18.36 12.17
N TRP A 303 9.09 18.20 10.97
CA TRP A 303 9.42 18.98 9.80
C TRP A 303 8.29 18.92 8.77
N SER A 304 8.34 19.81 7.80
CA SER A 304 7.47 19.79 6.63
C SER A 304 8.24 20.15 5.38
N THR A 305 7.74 19.71 4.22
CA THR A 305 8.30 20.08 2.92
C THR A 305 7.20 20.42 1.93
N ILE A 306 7.51 21.34 1.01
CA ILE A 306 6.64 21.67 -0.12
C ILE A 306 6.76 20.65 -1.25
N ASN A 307 7.74 19.76 -1.21
CA ASN A 307 7.95 18.71 -2.19
C ASN A 307 7.16 17.47 -1.78
N GLY A 308 6.08 17.20 -2.47
CA GLY A 308 5.21 16.06 -2.19
C GLY A 308 4.67 15.43 -3.46
N PRO A 309 4.19 14.20 -3.37
CA PRO A 309 3.49 13.54 -4.47
C PRO A 309 2.00 13.86 -4.43
N ASP A 310 1.32 13.86 -5.59
CA ASP A 310 -0.15 13.77 -5.62
C ASP A 310 -0.58 12.30 -5.40
N VAL A 311 -0.02 11.35 -6.14
CA VAL A 311 -0.48 9.96 -6.16
C VAL A 311 0.54 8.95 -5.58
N PRO A 312 1.82 8.93 -5.99
CA PRO A 312 2.75 7.90 -5.51
C PRO A 312 3.02 8.03 -4.02
N THR A 313 2.80 6.98 -3.25
CA THR A 313 3.18 6.97 -1.84
C THR A 313 4.70 6.83 -1.71
N PRO A 314 5.38 7.72 -0.95
CA PRO A 314 6.81 7.65 -0.67
C PRO A 314 7.26 6.39 0.07
N VAL A 315 8.59 6.24 0.23
CA VAL A 315 9.22 5.19 1.06
C VAL A 315 10.35 5.76 1.91
N THR A 316 10.68 5.06 2.99
CA THR A 316 11.83 5.38 3.85
C THR A 316 12.47 4.12 4.42
N ASP A 317 13.79 4.15 4.62
CA ASP A 317 14.55 3.19 5.41
C ASP A 317 14.79 3.67 6.85
N GLY A 318 14.20 4.82 7.23
CA GLY A 318 14.38 5.48 8.52
C GLY A 318 15.59 6.39 8.60
N LYS A 319 16.48 6.36 7.59
CA LYS A 319 17.60 7.30 7.42
C LYS A 319 17.29 8.27 6.29
N TYR A 320 16.86 7.78 5.17
CA TYR A 320 16.50 8.54 3.98
C TYR A 320 15.01 8.41 3.68
N PHE A 321 14.40 9.50 3.26
CA PHE A 321 13.02 9.57 2.84
C PHE A 321 12.95 9.93 1.35
N TYR A 322 12.39 9.04 0.53
CA TYR A 322 12.38 9.18 -0.93
C TYR A 322 10.99 9.53 -1.44
N ILE A 323 10.92 10.60 -2.19
CA ILE A 323 9.69 11.14 -2.79
C ILE A 323 9.84 11.11 -4.32
N VAL A 324 8.80 10.69 -5.02
CA VAL A 324 8.65 10.90 -6.46
C VAL A 324 7.30 11.53 -6.68
N ASN A 325 7.26 12.66 -7.40
CA ASN A 325 5.98 13.27 -7.74
C ASN A 325 5.42 12.70 -9.05
N ASP A 326 4.21 13.05 -9.38
CA ASP A 326 3.48 12.57 -10.57
C ASP A 326 4.17 12.87 -11.91
N ARG A 327 5.13 13.81 -11.93
CA ARG A 327 5.88 14.20 -13.12
C ARG A 327 7.26 13.54 -13.19
N GLY A 328 7.55 12.59 -12.28
CA GLY A 328 8.82 11.88 -12.23
C GLY A 328 9.99 12.72 -11.72
N ILE A 329 9.73 13.68 -10.85
CA ILE A 329 10.81 14.36 -10.12
C ILE A 329 11.00 13.66 -8.78
N MET A 330 12.22 13.28 -8.49
CA MET A 330 12.62 12.56 -7.28
C MET A 330 13.42 13.45 -6.34
N TRP A 331 13.15 13.30 -5.04
CA TRP A 331 13.92 13.88 -3.94
C TRP A 331 14.32 12.79 -2.95
N CYS A 332 15.42 13.04 -2.27
CA CYS A 332 15.84 12.31 -1.07
C CYS A 332 16.04 13.32 0.05
N LEU A 333 15.38 13.08 1.16
CA LEU A 333 15.49 13.88 2.38
C LEU A 333 16.09 13.03 3.50
N ASP A 334 16.70 13.66 4.48
CA ASP A 334 16.94 13.03 5.77
C ASP A 334 15.60 12.75 6.44
N ALA A 335 15.34 11.51 6.80
CA ALA A 335 14.03 11.09 7.29
C ALA A 335 13.65 11.76 8.63
N LYS A 336 14.61 12.12 9.46
CA LYS A 336 14.38 12.69 10.80
C LYS A 336 14.24 14.21 10.79
N THR A 337 14.99 14.88 9.92
CA THR A 337 15.10 16.34 9.90
C THR A 337 14.42 17.00 8.71
N GLY A 338 14.09 16.25 7.66
CA GLY A 338 13.58 16.78 6.40
C GLY A 338 14.63 17.53 5.57
N ALA A 339 15.90 17.56 5.99
CA ALA A 339 16.98 18.19 5.23
C ALA A 339 17.16 17.51 3.88
N GLU A 340 17.27 18.29 2.82
CA GLU A 340 17.50 17.78 1.48
C GLU A 340 18.87 17.13 1.37
N ILE A 341 18.93 15.86 0.99
CA ILE A 341 20.14 15.10 0.68
C ILE A 341 20.49 15.28 -0.80
N TYR A 342 19.49 15.08 -1.66
CA TYR A 342 19.51 15.50 -3.05
C TYR A 342 18.10 15.88 -3.51
N GLY A 343 18.00 16.89 -4.35
CA GLY A 343 16.74 17.40 -4.87
C GLY A 343 16.60 17.30 -6.38
N GLN A 344 15.38 17.40 -6.82
CA GLN A 344 14.96 17.59 -8.22
C GLN A 344 15.69 16.72 -9.27
N GLN A 345 15.89 15.44 -8.96
CA GLN A 345 16.40 14.49 -9.93
C GLN A 345 15.27 14.02 -10.84
N ARG A 346 15.47 14.17 -12.14
CA ARG A 346 14.45 13.81 -13.13
C ARG A 346 14.63 12.34 -13.55
N LEU A 347 13.58 11.55 -13.34
CA LEU A 347 13.40 10.25 -13.96
C LEU A 347 12.93 10.40 -15.42
N LYS A 348 12.76 9.31 -16.16
CA LYS A 348 12.19 9.38 -17.51
C LYS A 348 10.87 10.14 -17.50
N PRO A 349 10.63 10.99 -18.51
CA PRO A 349 9.33 11.65 -18.66
C PRO A 349 8.19 10.64 -18.69
N GLY A 350 7.09 10.98 -18.02
CA GLY A 350 5.90 10.13 -17.92
C GLY A 350 5.05 10.57 -16.73
N THR A 351 3.92 9.90 -16.55
CA THR A 351 3.07 10.06 -15.37
C THR A 351 3.36 8.95 -14.37
N TYR A 352 3.48 9.30 -13.10
CA TYR A 352 3.78 8.35 -12.03
C TYR A 352 2.58 8.24 -11.09
N SER A 353 2.02 7.04 -10.97
CA SER A 353 0.89 6.73 -10.07
C SER A 353 1.18 5.56 -9.13
N ALA A 354 1.98 4.59 -9.56
CA ALA A 354 2.41 3.49 -8.71
C ALA A 354 3.27 4.00 -7.54
N SER A 355 3.03 3.47 -6.36
CA SER A 355 3.81 3.81 -5.16
C SER A 355 5.19 3.16 -5.20
N LEU A 356 6.17 3.84 -4.60
CA LEU A 356 7.55 3.37 -4.53
C LEU A 356 7.65 2.11 -3.68
N VAL A 357 8.58 1.23 -4.05
CA VAL A 357 8.97 0.07 -3.24
C VAL A 357 10.48 0.11 -3.01
N LEU A 358 10.89 -0.06 -1.76
CA LEU A 358 12.29 -0.08 -1.33
C LEU A 358 12.67 -1.48 -0.87
N ALA A 359 13.67 -2.05 -1.48
CA ALA A 359 14.22 -3.35 -1.12
C ALA A 359 15.64 -3.51 -1.64
N ASP A 360 16.47 -4.29 -0.95
CA ASP A 360 17.82 -4.65 -1.39
C ASP A 360 18.66 -3.43 -1.82
N GLU A 361 18.61 -2.36 -1.03
CA GLU A 361 19.28 -1.08 -1.30
C GLU A 361 18.89 -0.43 -2.64
N LYS A 362 17.69 -0.72 -3.12
CA LYS A 362 17.12 -0.23 -4.38
C LYS A 362 15.73 0.32 -4.19
N ILE A 363 15.38 1.31 -4.98
CA ILE A 363 14.05 1.88 -5.06
C ILE A 363 13.49 1.57 -6.44
N TYR A 364 12.36 0.91 -6.49
CA TYR A 364 11.65 0.57 -7.71
C TYR A 364 10.55 1.61 -7.93
N VAL A 365 10.64 2.33 -9.04
CA VAL A 365 9.74 3.43 -9.40
C VAL A 365 9.13 3.14 -10.75
N THR A 366 7.84 2.80 -10.78
CA THR A 366 7.13 2.44 -12.02
C THR A 366 6.22 3.59 -12.46
N ASN A 367 6.31 3.99 -13.74
CA ASN A 367 5.43 4.97 -14.34
C ASN A 367 4.21 4.33 -15.03
N GLU A 368 3.27 5.16 -15.52
CA GLU A 368 2.04 4.67 -16.15
C GLU A 368 2.27 3.99 -17.52
N GLU A 369 3.40 4.24 -18.16
CA GLU A 369 3.80 3.55 -19.40
C GLU A 369 4.42 2.16 -19.13
N GLY A 370 4.47 1.74 -17.85
CA GLY A 370 5.04 0.46 -17.43
C GLY A 370 6.57 0.43 -17.41
N LEU A 371 7.21 1.60 -17.44
CA LEU A 371 8.66 1.72 -17.25
C LEU A 371 8.97 1.72 -15.76
N THR A 372 9.77 0.77 -15.30
CA THR A 372 10.31 0.75 -13.94
C THR A 372 11.76 1.23 -13.94
N THR A 373 12.00 2.39 -13.33
CA THR A 373 13.35 2.87 -13.02
C THR A 373 13.80 2.29 -11.70
N VAL A 374 14.95 1.63 -11.68
CA VAL A 374 15.60 1.13 -10.47
C VAL A 374 16.66 2.13 -10.05
N VAL A 375 16.49 2.73 -8.89
CA VAL A 375 17.39 3.75 -8.33
C VAL A 375 18.10 3.15 -7.11
N ARG A 376 19.40 3.42 -6.97
CA ARG A 376 20.14 3.05 -5.74
C ARG A 376 19.60 3.83 -4.55
N ALA A 377 19.27 3.13 -3.47
CA ALA A 377 18.96 3.78 -2.20
C ALA A 377 20.25 4.31 -1.56
N GLY A 378 20.22 5.55 -1.06
CA GLY A 378 21.38 6.16 -0.43
C GLY A 378 21.47 7.67 -0.70
N PRO A 379 22.61 8.29 -0.33
CA PRO A 379 22.78 9.74 -0.36
C PRO A 379 23.08 10.31 -1.75
N LYS A 380 23.26 9.47 -2.77
CA LYS A 380 23.55 9.90 -4.14
C LYS A 380 22.49 9.33 -5.08
N PHE A 381 22.00 10.17 -5.96
CA PHE A 381 21.12 9.74 -7.03
C PHE A 381 21.88 8.93 -8.08
N GLU A 382 21.49 7.68 -8.28
CA GLU A 382 22.09 6.78 -9.28
C GLU A 382 21.01 5.88 -9.86
N VAL A 383 20.75 6.01 -11.16
CA VAL A 383 19.87 5.10 -11.90
C VAL A 383 20.66 3.84 -12.27
N LEU A 384 20.22 2.70 -11.74
CA LEU A 384 20.86 1.40 -11.99
C LEU A 384 20.34 0.74 -13.28
N ALA A 385 19.06 0.93 -13.57
CA ALA A 385 18.41 0.38 -14.76
C ALA A 385 17.09 1.09 -15.06
N GLU A 386 16.66 0.96 -16.31
CA GLU A 386 15.34 1.37 -16.81
C GLU A 386 14.74 0.16 -17.54
N ASN A 387 13.59 -0.32 -17.08
CA ASN A 387 13.03 -1.61 -17.45
C ASN A 387 11.61 -1.43 -18.03
N PRO A 388 11.46 -1.35 -19.36
CA PRO A 388 10.15 -1.13 -19.98
C PRO A 388 9.36 -2.45 -20.06
N LEU A 389 8.10 -2.41 -19.65
CA LEU A 389 7.09 -3.42 -19.93
C LEU A 389 6.16 -2.99 -21.07
N ASN A 390 6.19 -1.68 -21.45
CA ASN A 390 5.43 -1.10 -22.56
C ASN A 390 3.92 -1.36 -22.46
N ASP A 391 3.37 -1.33 -21.26
CA ASP A 391 1.96 -1.57 -21.00
C ASP A 391 1.49 -0.70 -19.83
N TYR A 392 0.26 -0.19 -19.89
CA TYR A 392 -0.28 0.74 -18.90
C TYR A 392 -0.27 0.15 -17.50
N CYS A 393 0.30 0.88 -16.53
CA CYS A 393 0.52 0.40 -15.17
C CYS A 393 0.11 1.44 -14.12
N LEU A 394 -0.82 1.07 -13.25
CA LEU A 394 -1.22 1.87 -12.08
C LEU A 394 -0.87 1.19 -10.75
N SER A 395 -0.69 -0.14 -10.76
CA SER A 395 -0.44 -0.90 -9.55
C SER A 395 0.99 -0.71 -9.05
N SER A 396 1.16 -0.73 -7.75
CA SER A 396 2.49 -0.75 -7.13
C SER A 396 3.11 -2.16 -7.26
N PRO A 397 4.43 -2.27 -7.40
CA PRO A 397 5.10 -3.57 -7.36
C PRO A 397 4.89 -4.27 -6.01
N ALA A 398 4.85 -5.60 -6.04
CA ALA A 398 4.94 -6.46 -4.86
C ALA A 398 6.21 -7.30 -4.93
N ILE A 399 6.79 -7.62 -3.78
CA ILE A 399 8.05 -8.37 -3.69
C ILE A 399 7.84 -9.60 -2.84
N SER A 400 8.29 -10.77 -3.31
CA SER A 400 8.29 -12.00 -2.56
C SER A 400 9.27 -13.01 -3.16
N ASP A 401 10.09 -13.65 -2.32
CA ASP A 401 11.00 -14.75 -2.69
C ASP A 401 11.98 -14.39 -3.82
N GLY A 402 12.61 -13.24 -3.70
CA GLY A 402 13.57 -12.74 -4.69
C GLY A 402 12.94 -12.33 -6.04
N GLN A 403 11.62 -12.26 -6.12
CA GLN A 403 10.87 -11.91 -7.31
C GLN A 403 10.09 -10.63 -7.14
N ILE A 404 9.85 -9.92 -8.26
CA ILE A 404 9.04 -8.70 -8.32
C ILE A 404 7.80 -9.00 -9.15
N PHE A 405 6.63 -8.62 -8.63
CA PHE A 405 5.35 -8.80 -9.29
C PHE A 405 4.79 -7.44 -9.69
N ILE A 406 4.56 -7.24 -10.98
CA ILE A 406 4.00 -6.01 -11.54
C ILE A 406 2.76 -6.35 -12.35
N ARG A 407 1.63 -5.74 -11.98
CA ARG A 407 0.39 -5.82 -12.75
C ARG A 407 0.30 -4.62 -13.68
N THR A 408 0.15 -4.90 -14.96
CA THR A 408 -0.15 -3.92 -16.00
C THR A 408 -1.59 -4.08 -16.49
N ALA A 409 -1.98 -3.34 -17.52
CA ALA A 409 -3.33 -3.44 -18.09
C ALA A 409 -3.62 -4.81 -18.67
N THR A 410 -2.64 -5.39 -19.35
CA THR A 410 -2.83 -6.65 -20.10
C THR A 410 -2.14 -7.85 -19.48
N ASN A 411 -1.25 -7.67 -18.49
CA ASN A 411 -0.50 -8.76 -17.89
C ASN A 411 -0.25 -8.57 -16.37
N LEU A 412 -0.09 -9.70 -15.68
CA LEU A 412 0.64 -9.80 -14.43
C LEU A 412 2.00 -10.42 -14.74
N TYR A 413 3.07 -9.72 -14.43
CA TYR A 413 4.45 -10.20 -14.61
C TYR A 413 5.02 -10.71 -13.29
N CYS A 414 5.73 -11.83 -13.34
CA CYS A 414 6.68 -12.27 -12.32
C CYS A 414 8.08 -12.09 -12.87
N ILE A 415 8.85 -11.22 -12.26
CA ILE A 415 10.18 -10.79 -12.70
C ILE A 415 11.22 -11.39 -11.75
N GLY A 416 12.23 -12.04 -12.32
CA GLY A 416 13.30 -12.71 -11.59
C GLY A 416 13.50 -14.14 -12.06
N LYS A 417 14.30 -14.90 -11.31
CA LYS A 417 14.58 -16.32 -11.65
C LYS A 417 13.37 -17.19 -11.37
N LYS A 418 13.24 -18.23 -12.21
CA LYS A 418 12.29 -19.33 -11.95
C LYS A 418 12.73 -20.17 -10.76
#